data_f25e7bda5046d87c55423867c43dfe77
#
_entry.id   f25e7bda5046d87c55423867c43dfe77
#
_cell.length_a   1.000
_cell.length_b   1.000
_cell.length_c   1.000
_cell.angle_alpha   90.00
_cell.angle_beta   90.00
_cell.angle_gamma   90.00
#
_symmetry.space_group_name_H-M   'P 1'
#
loop_
_entity.id
_entity.type
_entity.pdbx_description
1 polymer ?
#
loop_
_entity_poly.entity_id
_entity_poly.type
_entity_poly.pdbx_seq_one_letter_code
_entity_poly.pdbx_strand_id
1 'polypeptide(L)'
;MIGSCLESKFIKGIIKWISSTSLNRTRLFVAKYPIGVDSRATKIEKILNIESNDIRMVVIHGLGGIGKTTITKAVYNKIVDAFEGSFFLENVIERSRSNDGIIQLREILLSNILRDGNLKVDNISRGINVIKERLCHKRVLLDLDDVDEQKQIENLLGKCDWLTLGSRILITTRDKDVLTTLEQDPLIYKVDEMDKYEACELFSLYTFQ
;
A
#
# COMPACT_ATOMS: atom_id res chain seq x y z
N MET A 1 28.32 -34.52 -19.04
CA MET A 1 27.85 -33.24 -19.64
C MET A 1 26.36 -32.90 -19.37
N ILE A 2 25.61 -33.69 -18.59
CA ILE A 2 24.18 -33.43 -18.30
C ILE A 2 24.00 -32.60 -17.03
N GLY A 3 24.97 -32.62 -16.10
CA GLY A 3 24.85 -31.86 -14.83
C GLY A 3 24.91 -30.34 -14.97
N SER A 4 25.76 -29.81 -15.84
CA SER A 4 25.95 -28.33 -15.96
C SER A 4 24.77 -27.60 -16.58
N CYS A 5 23.93 -28.28 -17.36
CA CYS A 5 22.73 -27.66 -17.98
C CYS A 5 21.58 -27.55 -16.98
N LEU A 6 21.43 -28.52 -16.08
CA LEU A 6 20.42 -28.54 -15.03
C LEU A 6 20.76 -27.48 -13.95
N GLU A 7 22.02 -27.39 -13.51
CA GLU A 7 22.51 -26.36 -12.61
C GLU A 7 22.31 -24.95 -13.18
N SER A 8 22.65 -24.73 -14.44
CA SER A 8 22.46 -23.43 -15.10
C SER A 8 20.99 -23.03 -15.18
N LYS A 9 20.07 -23.97 -15.45
CA LYS A 9 18.62 -23.69 -15.46
C LYS A 9 18.10 -23.41 -14.06
N PHE A 10 18.57 -24.14 -13.05
CA PHE A 10 18.19 -23.92 -11.66
C PHE A 10 18.69 -22.56 -11.14
N ILE A 11 19.96 -22.21 -11.38
CA ILE A 11 20.54 -20.92 -11.04
C ILE A 11 19.82 -19.78 -11.76
N LYS A 12 19.51 -19.91 -13.06
CA LYS A 12 18.71 -18.93 -13.78
C LYS A 12 17.30 -18.78 -13.21
N GLY A 13 16.68 -19.87 -12.77
CA GLY A 13 15.41 -19.88 -12.07
C GLY A 13 15.46 -19.12 -10.75
N ILE A 14 16.49 -19.37 -9.95
CA ILE A 14 16.74 -18.66 -8.68
C ILE A 14 17.02 -17.17 -8.94
N ILE A 15 17.87 -16.84 -9.90
CA ILE A 15 18.17 -15.44 -10.26
C ILE A 15 16.90 -14.73 -10.74
N LYS A 16 16.10 -15.37 -11.58
CA LYS A 16 14.82 -14.83 -12.04
C LYS A 16 13.83 -14.65 -10.88
N TRP A 17 13.80 -15.61 -9.94
CA TRP A 17 12.99 -15.53 -8.73
C TRP A 17 13.47 -14.41 -7.80
N ILE A 18 14.76 -14.29 -7.52
CA ILE A 18 15.35 -13.21 -6.72
C ILE A 18 15.14 -11.85 -7.38
N SER A 19 15.42 -11.73 -8.68
CA SER A 19 15.21 -10.47 -9.43
C SER A 19 13.74 -10.07 -9.43
N SER A 20 12.83 -11.03 -9.61
CA SER A 20 11.40 -10.78 -9.57
C SER A 20 10.91 -10.46 -8.15
N THR A 21 11.58 -10.96 -7.10
CA THR A 21 11.29 -10.64 -5.70
C THR A 21 11.78 -9.24 -5.35
N SER A 22 12.92 -8.82 -5.90
CA SER A 22 13.49 -7.49 -5.70
C SER A 22 12.76 -6.38 -6.49
N LEU A 23 12.23 -6.68 -7.68
CA LEU A 23 11.61 -5.70 -8.57
C LEU A 23 10.25 -5.16 -8.07
N ASN A 24 9.52 -5.91 -7.24
CA ASN A 24 8.24 -5.44 -6.67
C ASN A 24 8.40 -4.55 -5.44
N ARG A 25 9.62 -4.25 -5.02
CA ARG A 25 9.94 -3.33 -3.94
C ARG A 25 10.44 -2.00 -4.49
N THR A 26 9.94 -1.58 -5.65
CA THR A 26 10.27 -0.27 -6.22
C THR A 26 9.83 0.81 -5.25
N ARG A 27 10.78 1.60 -4.79
CA ARG A 27 10.49 2.74 -3.92
C ARG A 27 9.69 3.78 -4.70
N LEU A 28 8.71 4.35 -4.03
CA LEU A 28 7.85 5.37 -4.59
C LEU A 28 8.55 6.74 -4.54
N PHE A 29 8.32 7.56 -5.56
CA PHE A 29 8.72 8.96 -5.49
C PHE A 29 7.83 9.68 -4.47
N VAL A 30 8.44 10.23 -3.42
CA VAL A 30 7.72 10.89 -2.32
C VAL A 30 7.37 12.32 -2.68
N ALA A 31 8.37 13.18 -2.84
CA ALA A 31 8.22 14.57 -3.24
C ALA A 31 9.60 15.16 -3.62
N LYS A 32 9.60 16.28 -4.35
CA LYS A 32 10.83 17.01 -4.67
C LYS A 32 11.49 17.57 -3.39
N TYR A 33 10.67 18.09 -2.48
CA TYR A 33 11.08 18.64 -1.20
C TYR A 33 10.21 18.05 -0.07
N PRO A 34 10.63 16.97 0.58
CA PRO A 34 9.84 16.27 1.58
C PRO A 34 9.98 16.88 2.99
N ILE A 35 9.74 18.20 3.12
CA ILE A 35 9.87 18.90 4.39
C ILE A 35 8.85 18.37 5.40
N GLY A 36 9.32 18.02 6.61
CA GLY A 36 8.49 17.51 7.70
C GLY A 36 7.90 16.11 7.49
N VAL A 37 8.14 15.50 6.32
CA VAL A 37 7.55 14.20 5.96
C VAL A 37 8.16 13.07 6.79
N ASP A 38 9.47 13.07 6.99
CA ASP A 38 10.18 11.98 7.69
C ASP A 38 9.75 11.85 9.16
N SER A 39 9.56 12.96 9.87
CA SER A 39 9.10 12.97 11.26
C SER A 39 7.69 12.37 11.41
N ARG A 40 6.78 12.71 10.47
CA ARG A 40 5.41 12.19 10.41
C ARG A 40 5.39 10.71 10.03
N ALA A 41 6.19 10.32 9.05
CA ALA A 41 6.34 8.93 8.63
C ALA A 41 6.86 8.05 9.77
N THR A 42 7.84 8.52 10.55
CA THR A 42 8.37 7.78 11.70
C THR A 42 7.33 7.61 12.82
N LYS A 43 6.43 8.58 13.03
CA LYS A 43 5.32 8.41 13.98
C LYS A 43 4.37 7.31 13.53
N ILE A 44 4.01 7.27 12.24
CA ILE A 44 3.12 6.25 11.67
C ILE A 44 3.78 4.86 11.70
N GLU A 45 5.06 4.77 11.38
CA GLU A 45 5.84 3.53 11.47
C GLU A 45 5.79 2.93 12.88
N LYS A 46 5.92 3.76 13.93
CA LYS A 46 5.77 3.33 15.33
C LYS A 46 4.38 2.80 15.64
N ILE A 47 3.31 3.42 15.10
CA ILE A 47 1.93 2.96 15.27
C ILE A 47 1.74 1.62 14.56
N LEU A 48 2.29 1.46 13.36
CA LEU A 48 2.24 0.23 12.60
C LEU A 48 2.94 -0.93 13.30
N ASN A 49 4.00 -0.66 14.07
CA ASN A 49 4.78 -1.65 14.81
C ASN A 49 4.97 -2.96 14.02
N ILE A 50 5.82 -2.91 13.01
CA ILE A 50 6.01 -4.02 12.05
C ILE A 50 6.52 -5.32 12.69
N GLU A 51 7.05 -5.26 13.92
CA GLU A 51 7.55 -6.41 14.66
C GLU A 51 6.43 -7.19 15.36
N SER A 52 5.26 -6.55 15.59
CA SER A 52 4.15 -7.24 16.24
C SER A 52 3.48 -8.23 15.30
N ASN A 53 3.10 -9.39 15.84
CA ASN A 53 2.47 -10.46 15.07
C ASN A 53 0.93 -10.37 15.13
N ASP A 54 0.40 -9.19 14.82
CA ASP A 54 -1.02 -8.89 14.69
C ASP A 54 -1.32 -8.30 13.31
N ILE A 55 -2.59 -8.19 12.96
CA ILE A 55 -3.02 -7.41 11.79
C ILE A 55 -3.30 -6.00 12.28
N ARG A 56 -2.69 -5.00 11.63
CA ARG A 56 -2.95 -3.59 11.97
C ARG A 56 -3.42 -2.82 10.76
N MET A 57 -4.48 -2.07 10.99
CA MET A 57 -5.00 -1.07 10.07
C MET A 57 -4.76 0.31 10.67
N VAL A 58 -4.08 1.16 9.93
CA VAL A 58 -3.83 2.56 10.32
C VAL A 58 -4.48 3.47 9.30
N VAL A 59 -5.37 4.33 9.78
CA VAL A 59 -6.03 5.33 8.95
C VAL A 59 -5.39 6.70 9.17
N ILE A 60 -4.87 7.26 8.08
CA ILE A 60 -4.24 8.57 8.02
C ILE A 60 -5.27 9.57 7.54
N HIS A 61 -5.74 10.39 8.48
CA HIS A 61 -6.82 11.36 8.24
C HIS A 61 -6.31 12.80 8.23
N GLY A 62 -6.90 13.64 7.37
CA GLY A 62 -6.59 15.07 7.34
C GLY A 62 -7.14 15.76 6.09
N LEU A 63 -7.06 17.08 6.07
CA LEU A 63 -7.55 17.93 4.98
C LEU A 63 -6.95 17.57 3.62
N GLY A 64 -7.67 17.93 2.55
CA GLY A 64 -7.12 17.86 1.20
C GLY A 64 -5.85 18.70 1.08
N GLY A 65 -4.81 18.17 0.42
CA GLY A 65 -3.53 18.89 0.24
C GLY A 65 -2.58 18.88 1.43
N ILE A 66 -2.95 18.33 2.60
CA ILE A 66 -2.10 18.32 3.81
C ILE A 66 -0.87 17.39 3.70
N GLY A 67 -0.75 16.63 2.62
CA GLY A 67 0.40 15.77 2.37
C GLY A 67 0.20 14.29 2.76
N LYS A 68 -1.05 13.81 2.96
CA LYS A 68 -1.32 12.41 3.33
C LYS A 68 -0.64 11.40 2.42
N THR A 69 -0.86 11.49 1.12
CA THR A 69 -0.25 10.63 0.11
C THR A 69 1.28 10.67 0.15
N THR A 70 1.85 11.86 0.35
CA THR A 70 3.31 12.05 0.45
C THR A 70 3.88 11.34 1.67
N ILE A 71 3.22 11.49 2.82
CA ILE A 71 3.60 10.85 4.08
C ILE A 71 3.48 9.33 3.94
N THR A 72 2.39 8.83 3.35
CA THR A 72 2.15 7.38 3.19
C THR A 72 3.17 6.75 2.25
N LYS A 73 3.55 7.42 1.16
CA LYS A 73 4.65 6.99 0.28
C LYS A 73 5.98 6.89 1.04
N ALA A 74 6.26 7.84 1.93
CA ALA A 74 7.46 7.79 2.75
C ALA A 74 7.42 6.62 3.76
N VAL A 75 6.27 6.38 4.39
CA VAL A 75 6.06 5.21 5.28
C VAL A 75 6.27 3.92 4.48
N TYR A 76 5.58 3.79 3.34
CA TYR A 76 5.71 2.62 2.47
C TYR A 76 7.18 2.32 2.15
N ASN A 77 7.95 3.33 1.72
CA ASN A 77 9.36 3.17 1.39
C ASN A 77 10.24 2.74 2.57
N LYS A 78 9.85 3.10 3.80
CA LYS A 78 10.58 2.70 5.02
C LYS A 78 10.37 1.24 5.38
N ILE A 79 9.15 0.73 5.19
CA ILE A 79 8.77 -0.57 5.75
C ILE A 79 8.54 -1.67 4.72
N VAL A 80 8.49 -1.36 3.42
CA VAL A 80 8.12 -2.29 2.34
C VAL A 80 8.99 -3.55 2.32
N ASP A 81 10.26 -3.44 2.71
CA ASP A 81 11.21 -4.57 2.71
C ASP A 81 10.90 -5.64 3.76
N ALA A 82 10.07 -5.33 4.76
CA ALA A 82 9.65 -6.27 5.80
C ALA A 82 8.49 -7.20 5.37
N PHE A 83 7.91 -7.01 4.17
CA PHE A 83 6.73 -7.74 3.71
C PHE A 83 7.03 -8.62 2.50
N GLU A 84 6.31 -9.74 2.39
CA GLU A 84 6.43 -10.67 1.26
C GLU A 84 5.70 -10.17 0.00
N GLY A 85 4.65 -9.36 0.19
CA GLY A 85 3.93 -8.66 -0.85
C GLY A 85 3.59 -7.26 -0.41
N SER A 86 3.70 -6.30 -1.30
CA SER A 86 3.36 -4.92 -1.02
C SER A 86 2.60 -4.30 -2.17
N PHE A 87 1.71 -3.38 -1.82
CA PHE A 87 0.79 -2.83 -2.78
C PHE A 87 0.40 -1.40 -2.41
N PHE A 88 0.57 -0.48 -3.35
CA PHE A 88 0.19 0.92 -3.22
C PHE A 88 -0.86 1.27 -4.28
N LEU A 89 -2.09 1.56 -3.85
CA LEU A 89 -3.20 1.98 -4.71
C LEU A 89 -3.43 3.48 -4.58
N GLU A 90 -3.09 4.22 -5.62
CA GLU A 90 -3.36 5.66 -5.68
C GLU A 90 -4.78 5.95 -6.19
N ASN A 91 -5.40 7.01 -5.65
CA ASN A 91 -6.67 7.57 -6.12
C ASN A 91 -7.82 6.55 -6.15
N VAL A 92 -8.04 5.86 -5.04
CA VAL A 92 -9.10 4.84 -4.92
C VAL A 92 -10.47 5.43 -5.24
N ILE A 93 -10.78 6.66 -4.80
CA ILE A 93 -12.04 7.35 -5.10
C ILE A 93 -12.31 7.39 -6.61
N GLU A 94 -11.36 7.93 -7.39
CA GLU A 94 -11.59 8.13 -8.82
C GLU A 94 -11.72 6.80 -9.56
N ARG A 95 -10.87 5.84 -9.19
CA ARG A 95 -10.82 4.53 -9.85
C ARG A 95 -11.98 3.63 -9.48
N SER A 96 -12.60 3.81 -8.31
CA SER A 96 -13.72 2.99 -7.83
C SER A 96 -15.10 3.49 -8.25
N ARG A 97 -15.21 4.62 -8.98
CA ARG A 97 -16.48 5.19 -9.43
C ARG A 97 -17.29 4.29 -10.37
N SER A 98 -16.64 3.36 -11.03
CA SER A 98 -17.28 2.39 -11.93
C SER A 98 -16.93 0.96 -11.54
N ASN A 99 -17.79 0.01 -11.90
CA ASN A 99 -17.51 -1.41 -11.72
C ASN A 99 -16.24 -1.84 -12.47
N ASP A 100 -16.01 -1.31 -13.66
CA ASP A 100 -14.82 -1.58 -14.45
C ASP A 100 -13.55 -1.04 -13.75
N GLY A 101 -13.65 0.11 -13.09
CA GLY A 101 -12.56 0.67 -12.30
C GLY A 101 -12.19 -0.20 -11.11
N ILE A 102 -13.18 -0.77 -10.40
CA ILE A 102 -12.96 -1.73 -9.31
C ILE A 102 -12.28 -3.01 -9.82
N ILE A 103 -12.73 -3.52 -10.97
CA ILE A 103 -12.11 -4.69 -11.61
C ILE A 103 -10.65 -4.39 -11.96
N GLN A 104 -10.37 -3.24 -12.58
CA GLN A 104 -9.00 -2.81 -12.90
C GLN A 104 -8.13 -2.68 -11.66
N LEU A 105 -8.64 -2.09 -10.56
CA LEU A 105 -7.91 -1.99 -9.30
C LEU A 105 -7.52 -3.36 -8.75
N ARG A 106 -8.40 -4.34 -8.84
CA ARG A 106 -8.12 -5.73 -8.44
C ARG A 106 -7.14 -6.43 -9.35
N GLU A 107 -7.23 -6.22 -10.66
CA GLU A 107 -6.25 -6.74 -11.62
C GLU A 107 -4.86 -6.18 -11.34
N ILE A 108 -4.76 -4.88 -11.06
CA ILE A 108 -3.50 -4.25 -10.66
C ILE A 108 -2.99 -4.86 -9.35
N LEU A 109 -3.86 -5.03 -8.33
CA LEU A 109 -3.50 -5.68 -7.07
C LEU A 109 -2.95 -7.09 -7.29
N LEU A 110 -3.68 -7.89 -8.03
CA LEU A 110 -3.29 -9.27 -8.33
C LEU A 110 -2.01 -9.35 -9.16
N SER A 111 -1.86 -8.52 -10.20
CA SER A 111 -0.67 -8.51 -11.06
C SER A 111 0.59 -8.13 -10.28
N ASN A 112 0.49 -7.15 -9.38
CA ASN A 112 1.61 -6.73 -8.54
C ASN A 112 2.03 -7.79 -7.52
N ILE A 113 1.07 -8.54 -6.98
CA ILE A 113 1.36 -9.54 -5.95
C ILE A 113 1.75 -10.89 -6.57
N LEU A 114 1.08 -11.31 -7.64
CA LEU A 114 1.28 -12.64 -8.24
C LEU A 114 2.32 -12.66 -9.34
N ARG A 115 2.74 -11.51 -9.86
CA ARG A 115 3.67 -11.39 -10.99
C ARG A 115 3.23 -12.12 -12.24
N ASP A 116 1.94 -12.39 -12.36
CA ASP A 116 1.33 -13.05 -13.51
C ASP A 116 0.49 -12.00 -14.24
N GLY A 117 1.08 -11.37 -15.26
CA GLY A 117 0.44 -10.30 -16.04
C GLY A 117 -0.75 -10.76 -16.90
N ASN A 118 -1.12 -12.04 -16.84
CA ASN A 118 -2.20 -12.62 -17.61
C ASN A 118 -3.46 -12.95 -16.81
N LEU A 119 -3.50 -12.61 -15.52
CA LEU A 119 -4.70 -12.84 -14.70
C LEU A 119 -5.79 -11.81 -15.04
N LYS A 120 -6.76 -12.23 -15.84
CA LYS A 120 -7.99 -11.48 -16.05
C LYS A 120 -9.02 -11.87 -14.99
N VAL A 121 -9.61 -10.87 -14.38
CA VAL A 121 -10.69 -11.02 -13.40
C VAL A 121 -12.01 -10.70 -14.07
N ASP A 122 -12.75 -11.73 -14.47
CA ASP A 122 -14.00 -11.58 -15.24
C ASP A 122 -15.16 -11.02 -14.41
N ASN A 123 -15.10 -11.08 -13.07
CA ASN A 123 -16.09 -10.48 -12.17
C ASN A 123 -15.54 -10.17 -10.78
N ILE A 124 -16.25 -9.29 -10.07
CA ILE A 124 -15.90 -8.76 -8.76
C ILE A 124 -15.74 -9.88 -7.70
N SER A 125 -16.67 -10.83 -7.62
CA SER A 125 -16.65 -11.89 -6.61
C SER A 125 -15.49 -12.87 -6.80
N ARG A 126 -15.19 -13.23 -8.06
CA ARG A 126 -14.06 -14.11 -8.37
C ARG A 126 -12.71 -13.45 -8.03
N GLY A 127 -12.60 -12.14 -8.25
CA GLY A 127 -11.39 -11.38 -7.92
C GLY A 127 -11.07 -11.43 -6.42
N ILE A 128 -12.07 -11.27 -5.53
CA ILE A 128 -11.86 -11.39 -4.07
C ILE A 128 -11.38 -12.78 -3.69
N ASN A 129 -11.98 -13.84 -4.25
CA ASN A 129 -11.57 -15.21 -3.93
C ASN A 129 -10.12 -15.49 -4.35
N VAL A 130 -9.72 -15.00 -5.52
CA VAL A 130 -8.32 -15.14 -5.98
C VAL A 130 -7.36 -14.37 -5.07
N ILE A 131 -7.73 -13.15 -4.63
CA ILE A 131 -6.95 -12.38 -3.66
C ILE A 131 -6.81 -13.18 -2.35
N LYS A 132 -7.92 -13.66 -1.78
CA LYS A 132 -7.93 -14.49 -0.57
C LYS A 132 -7.01 -15.70 -0.70
N GLU A 133 -7.19 -16.49 -1.75
CA GLU A 133 -6.44 -17.73 -1.98
C GLU A 133 -4.92 -17.50 -2.11
N ARG A 134 -4.54 -16.40 -2.76
CA ARG A 134 -3.14 -16.12 -3.06
C ARG A 134 -2.39 -15.36 -1.97
N LEU A 135 -3.12 -14.62 -1.11
CA LEU A 135 -2.53 -13.77 -0.09
C LEU A 135 -2.67 -14.30 1.34
N CYS A 136 -3.56 -15.28 1.59
CA CYS A 136 -3.84 -15.79 2.95
C CYS A 136 -2.63 -16.40 3.69
N HIS A 137 -1.51 -16.59 3.02
CA HIS A 137 -0.27 -17.10 3.62
C HIS A 137 0.91 -16.12 3.53
N LYS A 138 0.66 -14.87 3.14
CA LYS A 138 1.71 -13.87 2.96
C LYS A 138 1.52 -12.69 3.89
N ARG A 139 2.59 -12.24 4.51
CA ARG A 139 2.62 -10.95 5.19
C ARG A 139 2.62 -9.84 4.14
N VAL A 140 1.55 -9.07 4.09
CA VAL A 140 1.35 -8.04 3.06
C VAL A 140 1.28 -6.64 3.65
N LEU A 141 1.80 -5.67 2.89
CA LEU A 141 1.59 -4.25 3.11
C LEU A 141 0.61 -3.75 2.05
N LEU A 142 -0.56 -3.31 2.48
CA LEU A 142 -1.59 -2.74 1.61
C LEU A 142 -1.73 -1.25 1.91
N ASP A 143 -1.59 -0.42 0.90
CA ASP A 143 -1.78 1.02 1.00
C ASP A 143 -2.90 1.46 0.04
N LEU A 144 -3.97 2.03 0.59
CA LEU A 144 -5.14 2.53 -0.12
C LEU A 144 -5.21 4.05 0.01
N ASP A 145 -4.83 4.75 -1.03
CA ASP A 145 -4.78 6.21 -1.00
C ASP A 145 -6.07 6.85 -1.51
N ASP A 146 -6.55 7.85 -0.76
CA ASP A 146 -7.73 8.65 -1.02
C ASP A 146 -9.02 7.80 -1.07
N VAL A 147 -9.41 7.21 0.06
CA VAL A 147 -10.65 6.45 0.27
C VAL A 147 -11.69 7.38 0.90
N ASP A 148 -12.94 7.38 0.41
CA ASP A 148 -14.06 8.17 0.97
C ASP A 148 -15.25 7.33 1.42
N GLU A 149 -15.30 6.04 1.06
CA GLU A 149 -16.38 5.14 1.46
C GLU A 149 -15.82 3.77 1.88
N GLN A 150 -16.37 3.20 2.98
CA GLN A 150 -16.08 1.83 3.40
C GLN A 150 -16.30 0.81 2.27
N LYS A 151 -17.34 1.01 1.46
CA LYS A 151 -17.68 0.13 0.35
C LYS A 151 -16.53 -0.03 -0.66
N GLN A 152 -15.67 0.97 -0.80
CA GLN A 152 -14.49 0.87 -1.68
C GLN A 152 -13.51 -0.17 -1.12
N ILE A 153 -13.28 -0.17 0.20
CA ILE A 153 -12.42 -1.15 0.86
C ILE A 153 -13.02 -2.54 0.74
N GLU A 154 -14.32 -2.69 1.03
CA GLU A 154 -15.03 -3.96 0.90
C GLU A 154 -15.03 -4.50 -0.53
N ASN A 155 -15.24 -3.63 -1.50
CA ASN A 155 -15.19 -3.99 -2.91
C ASN A 155 -13.79 -4.40 -3.37
N LEU A 156 -12.73 -3.85 -2.80
CA LEU A 156 -11.36 -4.18 -3.16
C LEU A 156 -10.86 -5.43 -2.43
N LEU A 157 -11.02 -5.47 -1.13
CA LEU A 157 -10.40 -6.44 -0.25
C LEU A 157 -11.40 -7.44 0.38
N GLY A 158 -12.70 -7.19 0.29
CA GLY A 158 -13.71 -7.92 1.05
C GLY A 158 -13.62 -7.59 2.54
N LYS A 159 -13.92 -8.57 3.40
CA LYS A 159 -13.90 -8.39 4.86
C LYS A 159 -12.50 -8.38 5.49
N CYS A 160 -11.43 -8.45 4.70
CA CYS A 160 -10.04 -8.56 5.17
C CYS A 160 -9.77 -9.76 6.10
N ASP A 161 -10.68 -10.73 6.19
CA ASP A 161 -10.64 -11.94 7.01
C ASP A 161 -9.57 -12.96 6.57
N TRP A 162 -8.97 -12.73 5.42
CA TRP A 162 -7.93 -13.55 4.81
C TRP A 162 -6.50 -13.06 5.08
N LEU A 163 -6.34 -11.94 5.73
CA LEU A 163 -5.02 -11.38 6.01
C LEU A 163 -4.26 -12.25 7.02
N THR A 164 -2.99 -12.47 6.72
CA THR A 164 -2.07 -13.18 7.61
C THR A 164 -1.58 -12.26 8.73
N LEU A 165 -1.37 -12.82 9.92
CA LEU A 165 -0.76 -12.12 11.05
C LEU A 165 0.57 -11.47 10.62
N GLY A 166 0.81 -10.26 11.08
CA GLY A 166 1.95 -9.44 10.69
C GLY A 166 1.68 -8.57 9.45
N SER A 167 0.50 -8.69 8.78
CA SER A 167 0.11 -7.80 7.69
C SER A 167 -0.24 -6.40 8.20
N ARG A 168 -0.05 -5.40 7.33
CA ARG A 168 -0.32 -3.98 7.61
C ARG A 168 -1.17 -3.38 6.52
N ILE A 169 -2.14 -2.56 6.93
CA ILE A 169 -3.01 -1.81 6.03
C ILE A 169 -2.88 -0.33 6.37
N LEU A 170 -2.57 0.48 5.37
CA LEU A 170 -2.60 1.92 5.43
C LEU A 170 -3.75 2.43 4.59
N ILE A 171 -4.52 3.36 5.11
CA ILE A 171 -5.62 3.99 4.40
C ILE A 171 -5.49 5.50 4.58
N THR A 172 -5.53 6.26 3.50
CA THR A 172 -5.66 7.71 3.61
C THR A 172 -7.08 8.13 3.28
N THR A 173 -7.61 9.07 4.07
CA THR A 173 -8.95 9.62 3.86
C THR A 173 -9.03 11.09 4.24
N ARG A 174 -9.99 11.80 3.66
CA ARG A 174 -10.40 13.16 4.08
C ARG A 174 -11.62 13.11 4.98
N ASP A 175 -12.35 11.99 4.95
CA ASP A 175 -13.61 11.83 5.67
C ASP A 175 -13.43 11.01 6.95
N LYS A 176 -13.95 11.55 8.05
CA LYS A 176 -13.95 10.87 9.35
C LYS A 176 -15.01 9.77 9.43
N ASP A 177 -16.09 9.88 8.67
CA ASP A 177 -17.21 8.96 8.74
C ASP A 177 -16.83 7.56 8.22
N VAL A 178 -15.87 7.49 7.30
CA VAL A 178 -15.25 6.21 6.86
C VAL A 178 -14.67 5.43 8.04
N LEU A 179 -14.17 6.12 9.07
CA LEU A 179 -13.49 5.52 10.22
C LEU A 179 -14.45 4.77 11.15
N THR A 180 -15.69 5.25 11.25
CA THR A 180 -16.69 4.69 12.18
C THR A 180 -17.37 3.45 11.66
N THR A 181 -17.21 3.18 10.38
CA THR A 181 -17.91 2.09 9.68
C THR A 181 -17.05 0.84 9.48
N LEU A 182 -15.74 0.94 9.71
CA LEU A 182 -14.83 -0.22 9.58
C LEU A 182 -15.08 -1.24 10.71
N GLU A 183 -15.38 -2.48 10.33
CA GLU A 183 -15.60 -3.59 11.31
C GLU A 183 -14.36 -3.89 12.17
N GLN A 184 -13.17 -3.49 11.70
CA GLN A 184 -11.92 -3.58 12.45
C GLN A 184 -11.67 -2.23 13.11
N ASP A 185 -11.32 -2.20 14.38
CA ASP A 185 -11.01 -0.98 15.14
C ASP A 185 -9.66 -0.39 14.67
N PRO A 186 -9.65 0.54 13.70
CA PRO A 186 -8.42 1.03 13.11
C PRO A 186 -7.72 2.01 14.03
N LEU A 187 -6.41 2.01 14.04
CA LEU A 187 -5.61 3.05 14.67
C LEU A 187 -5.65 4.32 13.80
N ILE A 188 -6.00 5.45 14.39
CA ILE A 188 -6.18 6.70 13.65
C ILE A 188 -4.98 7.61 13.87
N TYR A 189 -4.37 8.05 12.77
CA TYR A 189 -3.35 9.09 12.76
C TYR A 189 -3.91 10.35 12.08
N LYS A 190 -4.11 11.40 12.85
CA LYS A 190 -4.47 12.71 12.30
C LYS A 190 -3.20 13.43 11.86
N VAL A 191 -3.16 13.85 10.60
CA VAL A 191 -2.04 14.63 10.07
C VAL A 191 -2.15 16.07 10.57
N ASP A 192 -1.11 16.54 11.25
CA ASP A 192 -0.98 17.93 11.65
C ASP A 192 -0.49 18.80 10.50
N GLU A 193 -0.92 20.04 10.46
CA GLU A 193 -0.41 21.05 9.53
C GLU A 193 1.10 21.25 9.70
N MET A 194 1.74 21.75 8.66
CA MET A 194 3.14 22.17 8.75
C MET A 194 3.26 23.32 9.77
N ASP A 195 4.31 23.25 10.56
CA ASP A 195 4.63 24.39 11.40
C ASP A 195 5.18 25.56 10.53
N LYS A 196 5.37 26.72 11.17
CA LYS A 196 5.81 27.94 10.48
C LYS A 196 7.19 27.76 9.84
N TYR A 197 8.07 27.00 10.45
CA TYR A 197 9.43 26.79 9.94
C TYR A 197 9.40 25.83 8.75
N GLU A 198 8.70 24.72 8.84
CA GLU A 198 8.48 23.77 7.75
C GLU A 198 7.85 24.47 6.54
N ALA A 199 6.83 25.31 6.75
CA ALA A 199 6.13 26.04 5.70
C ALA A 199 7.05 27.08 5.04
N CYS A 200 7.83 27.84 5.80
CA CYS A 200 8.79 28.81 5.27
C CYS A 200 9.91 28.12 4.48
N GLU A 201 10.42 27.00 4.96
CA GLU A 201 11.46 26.21 4.29
C GLU A 201 10.94 25.70 2.93
N LEU A 202 9.75 25.08 2.93
CA LEU A 202 9.12 24.58 1.71
C LEU A 202 8.89 25.70 0.70
N PHE A 203 8.37 26.84 1.15
CA PHE A 203 8.15 28.02 0.30
C PHE A 203 9.45 28.52 -0.33
N SER A 204 10.52 28.63 0.47
CA SER A 204 11.84 29.07 0.01
C SER A 204 12.37 28.18 -1.11
N LEU A 205 12.26 26.86 -0.95
CA LEU A 205 12.74 25.87 -1.91
C LEU A 205 12.00 25.92 -3.26
N TYR A 206 10.75 26.38 -3.26
CA TYR A 206 9.98 26.53 -4.50
C TYR A 206 10.13 27.91 -5.15
N THR A 207 10.52 28.93 -4.41
CA THR A 207 10.51 30.33 -4.89
C THR A 207 11.89 30.79 -5.36
N PHE A 208 12.96 30.29 -4.75
CA PHE A 208 14.33 30.80 -4.98
C PHE A 208 15.22 29.77 -5.69
N GLN A 209 14.67 29.04 -6.65
CA GLN A 209 15.43 28.18 -7.57
C GLN A 209 15.83 28.90 -8.83
#